data_19941a7a762dd6e58dd46681433fda7b
#
_entry.id   19941a7a762dd6e58dd46681433fda7b
#
_cell.length_a   1.000
_cell.length_b   1.000
_cell.length_c   1.000
_cell.angle_alpha   90.00
_cell.angle_beta   90.00
_cell.angle_gamma   90.00
#
_symmetry.space_group_name_H-M   'P 1'
#
loop_
_entity.id
_entity.type
_entity.pdbx_description
1 polymer ?
#
loop_
_entity_poly.entity_id
_entity_poly.type
_entity_poly.pdbx_seq_one_letter_code
_entity_poly.pdbx_strand_id
1 'polypeptide(L)'
;MQAITYDQFGAAADVLRLSKVDSPAPQAGEVCVALSHSGVNPSDVKARAGTRPGVSKPPFPQVIPHSDGAGEIVAVGAGVDAGRVGQKVWIWNGQWQRGFGTAAEQITLPAHQAVPLPDGVSTMVSTGLPPLASSTAA
;
A
#
# COMPACT_ATOMS: atom_id res chain seq x y z
N MET A 1 -3.28 0.10 14.29
CA MET A 1 -4.21 -0.14 13.18
C MET A 1 -4.34 -1.62 12.88
N GLN A 2 -5.41 -2.00 12.23
CA GLN A 2 -5.57 -3.37 11.74
C GLN A 2 -4.98 -3.50 10.35
N ALA A 3 -4.34 -4.64 10.09
CA ALA A 3 -3.74 -4.95 8.81
C ALA A 3 -3.73 -6.46 8.59
N ILE A 4 -3.69 -6.86 7.32
CA ILE A 4 -3.41 -8.24 6.95
C ILE A 4 -1.90 -8.37 6.85
N THR A 5 -1.34 -9.37 7.52
CA THR A 5 0.12 -9.56 7.57
C THR A 5 0.51 -10.99 7.27
N TYR A 6 1.74 -11.18 6.82
CA TYR A 6 2.39 -12.49 6.79
C TYR A 6 3.88 -12.33 7.09
N ASP A 7 4.48 -13.38 7.62
CA ASP A 7 5.89 -13.41 7.99
C ASP A 7 6.64 -14.61 7.41
N GLN A 8 5.94 -15.45 6.64
CA GLN A 8 6.52 -16.60 5.96
C GLN A 8 5.79 -16.81 4.63
N PHE A 9 6.46 -17.47 3.69
CA PHE A 9 5.86 -17.84 2.42
C PHE A 9 4.87 -18.99 2.60
N GLY A 10 3.83 -19.01 1.78
CA GLY A 10 2.86 -20.08 1.78
C GLY A 10 1.53 -19.70 1.16
N ALA A 11 0.57 -20.60 1.28
CA ALA A 11 -0.80 -20.38 0.85
C ALA A 11 -1.48 -19.33 1.71
N ALA A 12 -2.41 -18.58 1.12
CA ALA A 12 -3.10 -17.50 1.82
C ALA A 12 -3.73 -17.96 3.14
N ALA A 13 -4.43 -19.08 3.12
CA ALA A 13 -5.10 -19.61 4.30
C ALA A 13 -4.14 -19.96 5.44
N ASP A 14 -2.89 -20.25 5.11
CA ASP A 14 -1.89 -20.69 6.09
C ASP A 14 -1.09 -19.53 6.67
N VAL A 15 -0.86 -18.46 5.90
CA VAL A 15 0.10 -17.42 6.28
C VAL A 15 -0.50 -16.04 6.50
N LEU A 16 -1.64 -15.72 5.88
CA LEU A 16 -2.27 -14.42 6.07
C LEU A 16 -3.02 -14.37 7.41
N ARG A 17 -2.79 -13.29 8.16
CA ARG A 17 -3.40 -13.08 9.48
C ARG A 17 -3.89 -11.65 9.60
N LEU A 18 -5.01 -11.47 10.29
CA LEU A 18 -5.44 -10.16 10.73
C LEU A 18 -4.65 -9.80 11.99
N SER A 19 -3.88 -8.72 11.93
CA SER A 19 -2.97 -8.31 12.99
C SER A 19 -3.18 -6.85 13.37
N LYS A 20 -2.84 -6.52 14.61
CA LYS A 20 -2.67 -5.12 15.01
C LYS A 20 -1.22 -4.74 14.83
N VAL A 21 -0.99 -3.65 14.12
CA VAL A 21 0.35 -3.09 13.90
C VAL A 21 0.33 -1.59 14.16
N ASP A 22 1.48 -1.04 14.48
CA ASP A 22 1.61 0.40 14.65
C ASP A 22 1.52 1.08 13.28
N SER A 23 0.82 2.21 13.24
CA SER A 23 0.77 3.06 12.05
C SER A 23 1.94 4.04 12.13
N PRO A 24 2.93 3.93 11.24
CA PRO A 24 4.05 4.85 11.28
C PRO A 24 3.61 6.30 11.02
N ALA A 25 4.16 7.23 11.78
CA ALA A 25 3.98 8.65 11.50
C ALA A 25 4.74 9.03 10.22
N PRO A 26 4.19 9.92 9.38
CA PRO A 26 4.89 10.33 8.17
C PRO A 26 6.16 11.11 8.51
N GLN A 27 7.26 10.70 7.87
CA GLN A 27 8.54 11.39 7.95
C GLN A 27 8.60 12.50 6.89
N ALA A 28 9.72 13.21 6.85
CA ALA A 28 9.91 14.26 5.85
C ALA A 28 9.65 13.73 4.43
N GLY A 29 8.83 14.43 3.66
CA GLY A 29 8.46 14.05 2.30
C GLY A 29 7.40 12.96 2.19
N GLU A 30 6.86 12.49 3.31
CA GLU A 30 5.87 11.42 3.33
C GLU A 30 4.47 11.92 3.67
N VAL A 31 3.49 11.11 3.30
CA VAL A 31 2.08 11.30 3.70
C VAL A 31 1.55 10.02 4.32
N CYS A 32 0.55 10.16 5.19
CA CYS A 32 -0.23 9.04 5.70
C CYS A 32 -1.61 9.06 5.04
N VAL A 33 -2.00 7.93 4.47
CA VAL A 33 -3.26 7.77 3.75
C VAL A 33 -4.16 6.79 4.51
N ALA A 34 -5.36 7.23 4.86
CA ALA A 34 -6.41 6.34 5.35
C ALA A 34 -7.03 5.63 4.14
N LEU A 35 -6.82 4.31 4.08
CA LEU A 35 -7.19 3.51 2.92
C LEU A 35 -8.67 3.14 2.96
N SER A 36 -9.35 3.33 1.85
CA SER A 36 -10.71 2.85 1.62
C SER A 36 -10.74 1.58 0.78
N HIS A 37 -9.73 1.38 -0.07
CA HIS A 37 -9.62 0.23 -0.96
C HIS A 37 -8.17 -0.19 -1.10
N SER A 38 -7.98 -1.50 -1.28
CA SER A 38 -6.68 -2.12 -1.55
C SER A 38 -6.84 -3.07 -2.74
N GLY A 39 -5.98 -2.95 -3.73
CA GLY A 39 -6.05 -3.77 -4.93
C GLY A 39 -5.14 -4.99 -4.84
N VAL A 40 -5.64 -6.13 -5.29
CA VAL A 40 -4.89 -7.38 -5.34
C VAL A 40 -4.42 -7.64 -6.75
N ASN A 41 -3.14 -7.94 -6.91
CA ASN A 41 -2.52 -8.25 -8.20
C ASN A 41 -1.89 -9.63 -8.19
N PRO A 42 -1.68 -10.26 -9.36
CA PRO A 42 -0.95 -11.54 -9.42
C PRO A 42 0.43 -11.50 -8.78
N SER A 43 1.12 -10.35 -8.83
CA SER A 43 2.40 -10.17 -8.18
C SER A 43 2.32 -10.31 -6.65
N ASP A 44 1.22 -9.92 -6.05
CA ASP A 44 1.02 -10.05 -4.60
C ASP A 44 0.92 -11.51 -4.20
N VAL A 45 0.23 -12.31 -5.01
CA VAL A 45 0.09 -13.75 -4.79
C VAL A 45 1.43 -14.45 -4.94
N LYS A 46 2.19 -14.10 -5.97
CA LYS A 46 3.52 -14.67 -6.22
C LYS A 46 4.50 -14.31 -5.11
N ALA A 47 4.49 -13.07 -4.65
CA ALA A 47 5.35 -12.63 -3.57
C ALA A 47 5.07 -13.39 -2.27
N ARG A 48 3.80 -13.55 -1.94
CA ARG A 48 3.41 -14.32 -0.74
C ARG A 48 3.74 -15.80 -0.88
N ALA A 49 3.55 -16.37 -2.04
CA ALA A 49 3.86 -17.78 -2.27
C ALA A 49 5.35 -18.10 -2.27
N GLY A 50 6.21 -17.09 -2.44
CA GLY A 50 7.65 -17.29 -2.41
C GLY A 50 8.19 -17.98 -3.65
N THR A 51 7.70 -17.63 -4.83
CA THR A 51 8.07 -18.30 -6.07
C THR A 51 9.43 -17.88 -6.63
N ARG A 52 10.07 -16.86 -6.05
CA ARG A 52 11.38 -16.40 -6.52
C ARG A 52 12.46 -17.41 -6.13
N PRO A 53 13.24 -17.95 -7.10
CA PRO A 53 14.32 -18.88 -6.81
C PRO A 53 15.35 -18.29 -5.83
N GLY A 54 15.84 -19.12 -4.89
CA GLY A 54 16.87 -18.71 -3.96
C GLY A 54 16.42 -17.86 -2.78
N VAL A 55 15.12 -17.55 -2.69
CA VAL A 55 14.57 -16.78 -1.57
C VAL A 55 13.72 -17.70 -0.73
N SER A 56 14.10 -17.88 0.55
CA SER A 56 13.42 -18.81 1.47
C SER A 56 12.48 -18.14 2.47
N LYS A 57 12.56 -16.82 2.62
CA LYS A 57 11.72 -16.05 3.55
C LYS A 57 11.44 -14.66 2.98
N PRO A 58 10.37 -14.00 3.45
CA PRO A 58 10.07 -12.64 3.04
C PRO A 58 11.21 -11.66 3.36
N PRO A 59 11.32 -10.57 2.60
CA PRO A 59 12.41 -9.59 2.79
C PRO A 59 12.31 -8.77 4.08
N PHE A 60 11.17 -8.81 4.75
CA PHE A 60 10.93 -8.09 5.99
C PHE A 60 10.36 -9.04 7.04
N PRO A 61 10.59 -8.77 8.35
CA PRO A 61 10.09 -9.63 9.43
C PRO A 61 8.55 -9.74 9.46
N GLN A 62 7.88 -8.71 8.98
CA GLN A 62 6.42 -8.68 8.86
C GLN A 62 6.07 -7.91 7.61
N VAL A 63 5.19 -8.49 6.78
CA VAL A 63 4.79 -7.90 5.50
C VAL A 63 3.29 -7.64 5.52
N ILE A 64 2.91 -6.43 5.11
CA ILE A 64 1.54 -6.11 4.73
C ILE A 64 1.51 -6.13 3.20
N PRO A 65 0.73 -7.04 2.59
CA PRO A 65 0.74 -7.16 1.13
C PRO A 65 0.03 -6.00 0.43
N HIS A 66 0.05 -6.05 -0.86
CA HIS A 66 -0.62 -5.18 -1.83
C HIS A 66 0.09 -3.85 -2.05
N SER A 67 0.13 -3.46 -3.32
CA SER A 67 0.83 -2.25 -3.77
C SER A 67 -0.12 -1.15 -4.25
N ASP A 68 -1.33 -1.50 -4.64
CA ASP A 68 -2.32 -0.55 -5.14
C ASP A 68 -3.38 -0.28 -4.10
N GLY A 69 -3.81 0.97 -4.04
CA GLY A 69 -4.86 1.35 -3.12
C GLY A 69 -5.40 2.74 -3.41
N ALA A 70 -6.40 3.12 -2.66
CA ALA A 70 -6.97 4.45 -2.72
C ALA A 70 -7.51 4.85 -1.36
N GLY A 71 -7.50 6.13 -1.08
CA GLY A 71 -7.99 6.65 0.17
C GLY A 71 -7.85 8.17 0.27
N GLU A 72 -7.70 8.63 1.50
CA GLU A 72 -7.63 10.06 1.79
C GLU A 72 -6.40 10.34 2.65
N ILE A 73 -5.66 11.39 2.31
CA ILE A 73 -4.52 11.83 3.11
C ILE A 73 -5.04 12.38 4.45
N VAL A 74 -4.54 11.83 5.54
CA VAL A 74 -4.92 12.24 6.90
C VAL A 74 -3.80 12.93 7.65
N ALA A 75 -2.56 12.80 7.19
CA ALA A 75 -1.42 13.48 7.80
C ALA A 75 -0.30 13.63 6.75
N VAL A 76 0.52 14.67 6.93
CA VAL A 76 1.67 14.94 6.07
C VAL A 76 2.92 15.14 6.91
N GLY A 77 4.07 14.74 6.37
CA GLY A 77 5.35 14.98 6.99
C GLY A 77 5.93 16.34 6.61
N ALA A 78 7.09 16.66 7.17
CA ALA A 78 7.78 17.90 6.87
C ALA A 78 8.07 18.02 5.37
N GLY A 79 7.92 19.21 4.82
CA GLY A 79 8.17 19.48 3.40
C GLY A 79 7.02 19.15 2.47
N VAL A 80 5.96 18.51 2.96
CA VAL A 80 4.75 18.26 2.19
C VAL A 80 3.72 19.34 2.51
N ASP A 81 3.03 19.84 1.47
CA ASP A 81 2.00 20.86 1.64
C ASP A 81 0.90 20.35 2.57
N ALA A 82 0.69 21.04 3.69
CA ALA A 82 -0.35 20.69 4.65
C ALA A 82 -1.76 20.79 4.05
N GLY A 83 -1.94 21.53 2.97
CA GLY A 83 -3.19 21.60 2.24
C GLY A 83 -3.61 20.29 1.58
N ARG A 84 -2.69 19.32 1.49
CA ARG A 84 -3.01 17.99 0.98
C ARG A 84 -3.83 17.14 1.96
N VAL A 85 -3.89 17.48 3.23
CA VAL A 85 -4.74 16.76 4.19
C VAL A 85 -6.20 16.87 3.75
N GLY A 86 -6.89 15.73 3.67
CA GLY A 86 -8.25 15.66 3.13
C GLY A 86 -8.32 15.35 1.63
N GLN A 87 -7.19 15.34 0.93
CA GLN A 87 -7.14 15.05 -0.50
C GLN A 87 -7.37 13.56 -0.76
N LYS A 88 -8.27 13.25 -1.68
CA LYS A 88 -8.47 11.87 -2.14
C LYS A 88 -7.39 11.52 -3.16
N VAL A 89 -6.79 10.35 -2.95
CA VAL A 89 -5.63 9.89 -3.73
C VAL A 89 -5.75 8.43 -4.09
N TRP A 90 -5.04 8.05 -5.16
CA TRP A 90 -4.73 6.64 -5.43
C TRP A 90 -3.24 6.43 -5.19
N ILE A 91 -2.90 5.18 -4.84
CA ILE A 91 -1.54 4.79 -4.49
C ILE A 91 -1.03 3.80 -5.51
N TRP A 92 0.17 4.03 -5.97
CA TRP A 92 0.88 3.11 -6.83
C TRP A 92 2.16 2.63 -6.15
N ASN A 93 2.47 1.35 -6.37
CA ASN A 93 3.71 0.73 -5.93
C ASN A 93 3.96 0.87 -4.42
N GLY A 94 2.90 0.73 -3.63
CA GLY A 94 2.95 0.97 -2.18
C GLY A 94 3.93 0.10 -1.42
N GLN A 95 4.21 -1.11 -1.90
CA GLN A 95 5.18 -2.02 -1.29
C GLN A 95 6.62 -1.86 -1.80
N TRP A 96 6.87 -0.94 -2.74
CA TRP A 96 8.20 -0.82 -3.31
C TRP A 96 9.22 -0.45 -2.22
N GLN A 97 10.19 -1.35 -2.00
CA GLN A 97 11.25 -1.22 -1.00
C GLN A 97 10.76 -0.99 0.43
N ARG A 98 9.54 -1.46 0.76
CA ARG A 98 9.01 -1.40 2.11
C ARG A 98 8.16 -2.62 2.43
N GLY A 99 8.08 -2.93 3.74
CA GLY A 99 7.32 -4.09 4.21
C GLY A 99 5.82 -3.86 4.28
N PHE A 100 5.38 -2.62 4.46
CA PHE A 100 3.98 -2.29 4.71
C PHE A 100 3.32 -1.74 3.46
N GLY A 101 2.47 -2.58 2.84
CA GLY A 101 1.65 -2.22 1.69
C GLY A 101 0.26 -1.73 2.07
N THR A 102 -0.69 -1.92 1.14
CA THR A 102 -2.01 -1.30 1.24
C THR A 102 -3.09 -2.18 1.88
N ALA A 103 -2.80 -3.43 2.26
CA ALA A 103 -3.78 -4.28 2.95
C ALA A 103 -3.88 -3.93 4.44
N ALA A 104 -4.15 -2.68 4.74
CA ALA A 104 -4.20 -2.11 6.08
C ALA A 104 -5.16 -0.93 6.13
N GLU A 105 -5.45 -0.46 7.33
CA GLU A 105 -6.28 0.74 7.50
C GLU A 105 -5.57 2.00 7.00
N GLN A 106 -4.25 2.07 7.15
CA GLN A 106 -3.44 3.22 6.73
C GLN A 106 -2.13 2.77 6.12
N ILE A 107 -1.58 3.61 5.26
CA ILE A 107 -0.23 3.46 4.73
C ILE A 107 0.50 4.80 4.79
N THR A 108 1.78 4.76 5.16
CA THR A 108 2.67 5.92 5.16
C THR A 108 3.74 5.70 4.12
N LEU A 109 3.85 6.64 3.17
CA LEU A 109 4.71 6.48 2.00
C LEU A 109 5.11 7.84 1.43
N PRO A 110 6.12 7.88 0.54
CA PRO A 110 6.50 9.13 -0.13
C PRO A 110 5.32 9.80 -0.82
N ALA A 111 5.23 11.10 -0.70
CA ALA A 111 4.10 11.89 -1.19
C ALA A 111 3.84 11.72 -2.69
N HIS A 112 4.89 11.50 -3.49
CA HIS A 112 4.73 11.34 -4.95
C HIS A 112 4.04 10.04 -5.35
N GLN A 113 3.95 9.06 -4.44
CA GLN A 113 3.24 7.79 -4.68
C GLN A 113 1.75 7.89 -4.33
N ALA A 114 1.31 8.98 -3.72
CA ALA A 114 -0.09 9.27 -3.43
C ALA A 114 -0.56 10.35 -4.41
N VAL A 115 -1.25 9.93 -5.46
CA VAL A 115 -1.60 10.78 -6.60
C VAL A 115 -3.03 11.27 -6.45
N PRO A 116 -3.28 12.60 -6.60
CA PRO A 116 -4.63 13.13 -6.49
C PRO A 116 -5.59 12.48 -7.47
N LEU A 117 -6.77 12.10 -6.97
CA LEU A 117 -7.85 11.62 -7.83
C LEU A 117 -8.53 12.77 -8.53
N PRO A 118 -8.81 12.65 -9.83
CA PRO A 118 -9.65 13.62 -10.52
C PRO A 118 -11.04 13.67 -9.90
N ASP A 119 -11.68 14.84 -9.98
CA ASP A 119 -13.05 14.99 -9.52
C ASP A 119 -13.98 14.01 -10.26
N GLY A 120 -14.89 13.39 -9.52
CA GLY A 120 -15.85 12.46 -10.07
C GLY A 120 -15.34 11.02 -10.22
N VAL A 121 -14.07 10.75 -9.91
CA VAL A 121 -13.52 9.38 -9.90
C VAL A 121 -13.63 8.81 -8.50
N SER A 122 -14.30 7.65 -8.37
CA SER A 122 -14.40 6.98 -7.06
C SER A 122 -13.11 6.25 -6.72
N THR A 123 -12.85 6.11 -5.42
CA THR A 123 -11.68 5.36 -4.93
C THR A 123 -11.72 3.90 -5.36
N MET A 124 -12.92 3.32 -5.46
CA MET A 124 -13.07 1.94 -5.94
C MET A 124 -12.61 1.80 -7.39
N VAL A 125 -13.01 2.72 -8.25
CA VAL A 125 -12.65 2.69 -9.68
C VAL A 125 -11.15 2.85 -9.84
N SER A 126 -10.53 3.79 -9.12
CA SER A 126 -9.10 4.02 -9.23
C SER A 126 -8.27 2.82 -8.74
N THR A 127 -8.73 2.17 -7.67
CA THR A 127 -8.08 0.96 -7.17
C THR A 127 -8.21 -0.19 -8.15
N GLY A 128 -9.33 -0.26 -8.88
CA GLY A 128 -9.56 -1.28 -9.88
C GLY A 128 -8.93 -1.01 -11.24
N LEU A 129 -8.32 0.15 -11.44
CA LEU A 129 -7.61 0.42 -12.69
C LEU A 129 -6.44 -0.54 -12.84
N PRO A 130 -6.19 -1.03 -14.06
CA PRO A 130 -5.09 -1.94 -14.28
C PRO A 130 -3.76 -1.34 -13.80
N PRO A 131 -2.99 -2.09 -13.02
CA PRO A 131 -1.68 -1.62 -12.59
C PRO A 131 -0.79 -1.21 -13.76
N LEU A 132 -0.99 -1.86 -14.89
CA LEU A 132 -0.27 -1.53 -16.10
C LEU A 132 -0.49 -0.09 -16.54
N ALA A 133 -1.72 0.41 -16.43
CA ALA A 133 -2.00 1.79 -16.79
C ALA A 133 -1.28 2.76 -15.85
N SER A 134 -1.29 2.48 -14.55
CA SER A 134 -0.58 3.29 -13.58
C SER A 134 0.93 3.08 -13.63
N SER A 135 1.38 1.84 -13.77
CA SER A 135 2.81 1.53 -13.80
C SER A 135 3.47 1.95 -15.10
N THR A 136 2.77 1.92 -16.22
CA THR A 136 3.30 2.44 -17.49
C THR A 136 3.33 3.95 -17.48
N ALA A 137 2.42 4.60 -16.77
CA ALA A 137 2.47 6.03 -16.54
C ALA A 137 3.63 6.41 -15.62
N ALA A 138 4.07 5.47 -14.82
CA ALA A 138 5.23 5.64 -13.98
C ALA A 138 6.49 5.33 -14.78
#